data_5086462d0b80421831264154f8e21bb0
#
_entry.id   5086462d0b80421831264154f8e21bb0
#
_cell.length_a   1.000
_cell.length_b   1.000
_cell.length_c   1.000
_cell.angle_alpha   90.00
_cell.angle_beta   90.00
_cell.angle_gamma   90.00
#
_symmetry.space_group_name_H-M   'P 1'
#
loop_
_entity.id
_entity.type
_entity.pdbx_description
1 polymer ?
#
loop_
_entity_poly.entity_id
_entity_poly.type
_entity_poly.pdbx_seq_one_letter_code
_entity_poly.pdbx_strand_id
1 'polypeptide(L)'
;SSFALGALLASVCLPAEAQVDLVKDGKTKSIIILQQDSRVNRTAANILRLFVERISGADMPVVTNKTARKGDVIIGSEAPMDVKEDGYALSTAGGILKISGKANGVVYGAVSLLEDYLGVDYWGENEYSLTKSENISLPLIEKVDNPAFRYRQTQCYAMKNDSIYKWWNRLEEPEEAFAAGYWVHTFDKLLPAEV
;
A
#
# COMPACT_ATOMS: atom_id res chain seq x y z
N SER A 1 41.96 -24.39 -39.87
CA SER A 1 40.61 -23.75 -39.79
C SER A 1 39.87 -24.32 -38.60
N SER A 2 39.91 -23.59 -37.46
CA SER A 2 39.15 -23.99 -36.25
C SER A 2 37.89 -23.16 -36.19
N PHE A 3 36.74 -23.78 -36.32
CA PHE A 3 35.43 -23.17 -36.07
C PHE A 3 35.14 -23.28 -34.59
N ALA A 4 35.11 -22.13 -33.88
CA ALA A 4 34.62 -22.05 -32.53
C ALA A 4 33.09 -21.92 -32.58
N LEU A 5 32.39 -22.94 -32.08
CA LEU A 5 30.94 -22.98 -31.93
C LEU A 5 30.58 -22.22 -30.62
N GLY A 6 30.16 -20.98 -30.75
CA GLY A 6 29.65 -20.20 -29.62
C GLY A 6 28.28 -20.71 -29.18
N ALA A 7 28.21 -21.34 -28.02
CA ALA A 7 26.93 -21.70 -27.40
C ALA A 7 26.25 -20.44 -26.85
N LEU A 8 25.14 -20.04 -27.47
CA LEU A 8 24.26 -18.98 -27.00
C LEU A 8 23.45 -19.54 -25.82
N LEU A 9 23.84 -19.21 -24.59
CA LEU A 9 23.05 -19.48 -23.38
C LEU A 9 21.84 -18.55 -23.37
N ALA A 10 20.72 -19.04 -23.88
CA ALA A 10 19.44 -18.35 -23.65
C ALA A 10 19.09 -18.46 -22.16
N SER A 11 19.17 -17.34 -21.44
CA SER A 11 18.68 -17.23 -20.07
C SER A 11 17.16 -17.39 -20.10
N VAL A 12 16.68 -18.57 -19.75
CA VAL A 12 15.25 -18.82 -19.54
C VAL A 12 14.90 -18.13 -18.23
N CYS A 13 14.26 -16.96 -18.31
CA CYS A 13 13.65 -16.31 -17.17
C CYS A 13 12.45 -17.16 -16.76
N LEU A 14 12.63 -18.06 -15.79
CA LEU A 14 11.50 -18.78 -15.19
C LEU A 14 10.64 -17.74 -14.45
N PRO A 15 9.31 -17.78 -14.61
CA PRO A 15 8.44 -16.93 -13.81
C PRO A 15 8.70 -17.23 -12.33
N ALA A 16 8.86 -16.17 -11.53
CA ALA A 16 8.99 -16.34 -10.09
C ALA A 16 7.76 -17.08 -9.57
N GLU A 17 7.97 -18.19 -8.85
CA GLU A 17 6.86 -18.94 -8.26
C GLU A 17 6.03 -17.99 -7.37
N ALA A 18 4.70 -18.07 -7.52
CA ALA A 18 3.78 -17.31 -6.66
C ALA A 18 4.00 -17.73 -5.20
N GLN A 19 4.20 -16.75 -4.34
CA GLN A 19 4.40 -16.97 -2.90
C GLN A 19 3.08 -16.94 -2.13
N VAL A 20 2.11 -16.13 -2.59
CA VAL A 20 0.79 -16.00 -1.97
C VAL A 20 -0.28 -15.92 -3.05
N ASP A 21 -1.22 -16.86 -3.02
CA ASP A 21 -2.42 -16.84 -3.86
C ASP A 21 -3.57 -16.26 -3.06
N LEU A 22 -4.01 -15.05 -3.41
CA LEU A 22 -5.13 -14.35 -2.78
C LEU A 22 -6.47 -14.77 -3.39
N VAL A 23 -6.52 -14.93 -4.71
CA VAL A 23 -7.72 -15.30 -5.45
C VAL A 23 -7.36 -16.32 -6.53
N LYS A 24 -8.17 -17.34 -6.68
CA LYS A 24 -8.05 -18.36 -7.74
C LYS A 24 -9.42 -18.67 -8.34
N ASP A 25 -9.54 -18.58 -9.67
CA ASP A 25 -10.78 -18.83 -10.42
C ASP A 25 -11.97 -18.04 -9.88
N GLY A 26 -11.76 -16.74 -9.60
CA GLY A 26 -12.74 -15.82 -9.04
C GLY A 26 -13.17 -16.10 -7.60
N LYS A 27 -12.48 -16.99 -6.90
CA LYS A 27 -12.78 -17.39 -5.52
C LYS A 27 -11.59 -17.16 -4.60
N THR A 28 -11.86 -16.78 -3.36
CA THR A 28 -10.83 -16.67 -2.33
C THR A 28 -11.12 -17.59 -1.15
N LYS A 29 -10.05 -18.15 -0.57
CA LYS A 29 -10.05 -18.75 0.78
C LYS A 29 -9.24 -17.91 1.75
N SER A 30 -8.61 -16.84 1.26
CA SER A 30 -7.81 -15.91 2.03
C SER A 30 -8.72 -15.01 2.86
N ILE A 31 -8.26 -14.66 4.05
CA ILE A 31 -8.91 -13.68 4.92
C ILE A 31 -7.92 -12.57 5.25
N ILE A 32 -8.43 -11.40 5.54
CA ILE A 32 -7.65 -10.28 6.06
C ILE A 32 -7.75 -10.30 7.58
N ILE A 33 -6.61 -10.42 8.26
CA ILE A 33 -6.51 -10.49 9.72
C ILE A 33 -5.92 -9.19 10.24
N LEU A 34 -6.67 -8.45 11.03
CA LEU A 34 -6.18 -7.27 11.73
C LEU A 34 -5.49 -7.71 13.02
N GLN A 35 -4.21 -7.36 13.19
CA GLN A 35 -3.47 -7.61 14.44
C GLN A 35 -3.99 -6.73 15.59
N GLN A 36 -4.40 -5.52 15.25
CA GLN A 36 -5.09 -4.60 16.14
C GLN A 36 -6.29 -4.01 15.42
N ASP A 37 -7.39 -3.89 16.11
CA ASP A 37 -8.61 -3.27 15.59
C ASP A 37 -8.52 -1.74 15.70
N SER A 38 -7.64 -1.14 14.89
CA SER A 38 -7.46 0.30 14.80
C SER A 38 -8.12 0.88 13.55
N ARG A 39 -8.41 2.19 13.59
CA ARG A 39 -8.94 2.91 12.42
C ARG A 39 -8.01 2.77 11.20
N VAL A 40 -6.71 2.88 11.40
CA VAL A 40 -5.71 2.79 10.32
C VAL A 40 -5.70 1.40 9.70
N ASN A 41 -5.67 0.33 10.51
CA ASN A 41 -5.70 -1.04 10.02
C ASN A 41 -7.00 -1.38 9.30
N ARG A 42 -8.15 -0.90 9.80
CA ARG A 42 -9.45 -1.04 9.12
C ARG A 42 -9.45 -0.32 7.77
N THR A 43 -8.88 0.89 7.69
CA THR A 43 -8.78 1.64 6.43
C THR A 43 -7.93 0.87 5.41
N ALA A 44 -6.76 0.36 5.80
CA ALA A 44 -5.90 -0.45 4.94
C ALA A 44 -6.62 -1.71 4.43
N ALA A 45 -7.31 -2.42 5.32
CA ALA A 45 -8.08 -3.62 4.99
C ALA A 45 -9.23 -3.32 4.01
N ASN A 46 -9.97 -2.24 4.24
CA ASN A 46 -11.09 -1.85 3.39
C ASN A 46 -10.63 -1.44 1.98
N ILE A 47 -9.53 -0.70 1.87
CA ILE A 47 -8.96 -0.32 0.57
C ILE A 47 -8.49 -1.58 -0.18
N LEU A 48 -7.75 -2.46 0.47
CA LEU A 48 -7.29 -3.71 -0.15
C LEU A 48 -8.48 -4.58 -0.60
N ARG A 49 -9.45 -4.83 0.28
CA ARG A 49 -10.66 -5.60 -0.02
C ARG A 49 -11.42 -5.03 -1.20
N LEU A 50 -11.65 -3.71 -1.21
CA LEU A 50 -12.36 -3.01 -2.27
C LEU A 50 -11.74 -3.26 -3.65
N PHE A 51 -10.44 -3.12 -3.77
CA PHE A 51 -9.77 -3.27 -5.05
C PHE A 51 -9.55 -4.73 -5.45
N VAL A 52 -9.33 -5.65 -4.51
CA VAL A 52 -9.33 -7.09 -4.80
C VAL A 52 -10.69 -7.53 -5.35
N GLU A 53 -11.80 -7.08 -4.75
CA GLU A 53 -13.15 -7.34 -5.25
C GLU A 53 -13.36 -6.73 -6.64
N ARG A 54 -12.91 -5.49 -6.85
CA ARG A 54 -12.97 -4.83 -8.16
C ARG A 54 -12.17 -5.55 -9.24
N ILE A 55 -11.02 -6.13 -8.91
CA ILE A 55 -10.17 -6.89 -9.84
C ILE A 55 -10.81 -8.24 -10.17
N SER A 56 -11.24 -9.00 -9.15
CA SER A 56 -11.53 -10.43 -9.28
C SER A 56 -12.99 -10.84 -9.05
N GLY A 57 -13.79 -9.95 -8.48
CA GLY A 57 -15.12 -10.28 -8.00
C GLY A 57 -15.16 -11.05 -6.68
N ALA A 58 -14.00 -11.42 -6.11
CA ALA A 58 -13.90 -12.16 -4.86
C ALA A 58 -13.88 -11.22 -3.65
N ASP A 59 -14.72 -11.51 -2.65
CA ASP A 59 -14.77 -10.77 -1.39
C ASP A 59 -13.91 -11.45 -0.32
N MET A 60 -12.97 -10.71 0.26
CA MET A 60 -12.07 -11.18 1.32
C MET A 60 -12.62 -10.78 2.70
N PRO A 61 -13.02 -11.74 3.56
CA PRO A 61 -13.48 -11.40 4.90
C PRO A 61 -12.40 -10.74 5.75
N VAL A 62 -12.79 -9.72 6.52
CA VAL A 62 -11.92 -9.05 7.50
C VAL A 62 -12.24 -9.55 8.89
N VAL A 63 -11.25 -10.03 9.61
CA VAL A 63 -11.40 -10.61 10.96
C VAL A 63 -10.32 -10.09 11.90
N THR A 64 -10.52 -10.28 13.20
CA THR A 64 -9.54 -10.01 14.26
C THR A 64 -9.22 -11.30 15.02
N ASN A 65 -8.11 -11.32 15.75
CA ASN A 65 -7.76 -12.39 16.69
C ASN A 65 -7.78 -13.81 16.08
N LYS A 66 -7.28 -13.96 14.87
CA LYS A 66 -7.19 -15.26 14.20
C LYS A 66 -5.74 -15.59 13.84
N THR A 67 -5.38 -16.86 13.94
CA THR A 67 -4.10 -17.37 13.47
C THR A 67 -4.09 -17.44 11.95
N ALA A 68 -3.10 -16.82 11.31
CA ALA A 68 -2.96 -16.82 9.86
C ALA A 68 -2.53 -18.18 9.33
N ARG A 69 -3.01 -18.53 8.16
CA ARG A 69 -2.60 -19.68 7.35
C ARG A 69 -1.96 -19.18 6.06
N LYS A 70 -1.27 -20.07 5.34
CA LYS A 70 -0.78 -19.75 3.99
C LYS A 70 -1.93 -19.22 3.11
N GLY A 71 -1.68 -18.13 2.40
CA GLY A 71 -2.66 -17.42 1.60
C GLY A 71 -3.37 -16.28 2.31
N ASP A 72 -3.33 -16.20 3.65
CA ASP A 72 -3.98 -15.11 4.40
C ASP A 72 -3.16 -13.81 4.35
N VAL A 73 -3.83 -12.72 4.68
CA VAL A 73 -3.25 -11.36 4.79
C VAL A 73 -3.25 -10.92 6.25
N ILE A 74 -2.12 -10.45 6.74
CA ILE A 74 -1.99 -9.83 8.07
C ILE A 74 -1.78 -8.33 7.88
N ILE A 75 -2.60 -7.52 8.55
CA ILE A 75 -2.48 -6.05 8.54
C ILE A 75 -2.21 -5.54 9.95
N GLY A 76 -1.20 -4.65 10.06
CA GLY A 76 -0.80 -4.01 11.33
C GLY A 76 0.04 -4.92 12.21
N SER A 77 0.82 -5.84 11.63
CA SER A 77 1.88 -6.53 12.34
C SER A 77 2.99 -5.56 12.78
N GLU A 78 3.82 -5.99 13.71
CA GLU A 78 4.96 -5.21 14.15
C GLU A 78 5.84 -4.83 12.94
N ALA A 79 6.16 -3.53 12.84
CA ALA A 79 6.97 -3.02 11.76
C ALA A 79 8.46 -3.28 12.04
N PRO A 80 9.27 -3.62 11.01
CA PRO A 80 10.72 -3.69 11.13
C PRO A 80 11.34 -2.39 11.70
N MET A 81 12.52 -2.48 12.31
CA MET A 81 13.17 -1.35 12.98
C MET A 81 13.54 -0.20 12.05
N ASP A 82 13.80 -0.50 10.79
CA ASP A 82 14.14 0.47 9.73
C ASP A 82 12.93 1.21 9.15
N VAL A 83 11.70 0.81 9.51
CA VAL A 83 10.48 1.53 9.17
C VAL A 83 10.37 2.78 10.04
N LYS A 84 10.35 3.96 9.41
CA LYS A 84 10.19 5.27 10.03
C LYS A 84 8.72 5.66 10.15
N GLU A 85 8.44 6.86 10.67
CA GLU A 85 7.09 7.43 10.73
C GLU A 85 6.48 7.48 9.32
N ASP A 86 5.22 7.07 9.19
CA ASP A 86 4.50 6.88 7.92
C ASP A 86 5.15 5.89 6.93
N GLY A 87 6.23 5.23 7.33
CA GLY A 87 6.85 4.16 6.54
C GLY A 87 6.08 2.85 6.68
N TYR A 88 6.32 1.94 5.76
CA TYR A 88 5.70 0.62 5.73
C TYR A 88 6.67 -0.48 5.29
N ALA A 89 6.29 -1.71 5.58
CA ALA A 89 6.92 -2.90 5.03
C ALA A 89 5.88 -3.86 4.48
N LEU A 90 6.23 -4.50 3.35
CA LEU A 90 5.48 -5.60 2.74
C LEU A 90 6.35 -6.85 2.73
N SER A 91 5.79 -7.99 3.12
CA SER A 91 6.45 -9.29 3.04
C SER A 91 5.46 -10.37 2.66
N THR A 92 5.88 -11.29 1.78
CA THR A 92 5.14 -12.52 1.46
C THR A 92 5.85 -13.78 1.96
N ALA A 93 6.86 -13.61 2.81
CA ALA A 93 7.61 -14.71 3.38
C ALA A 93 6.71 -15.73 4.10
N GLY A 94 6.98 -17.01 3.89
CA GLY A 94 6.20 -18.10 4.47
C GLY A 94 4.81 -18.27 3.86
N GLY A 95 4.52 -17.62 2.73
CA GLY A 95 3.25 -17.74 2.02
C GLY A 95 2.10 -16.97 2.67
N ILE A 96 2.40 -15.93 3.46
CA ILE A 96 1.44 -15.03 4.12
C ILE A 96 1.81 -13.60 3.72
N LEU A 97 0.84 -12.84 3.20
CA LEU A 97 1.05 -11.42 2.97
C LEU A 97 1.00 -10.67 4.29
N LYS A 98 2.08 -9.95 4.64
CA LYS A 98 2.12 -9.07 5.80
C LYS A 98 2.26 -7.63 5.34
N ILE A 99 1.38 -6.77 5.86
CA ILE A 99 1.42 -5.32 5.68
C ILE A 99 1.62 -4.71 7.06
N SER A 100 2.78 -4.12 7.30
CA SER A 100 3.14 -3.46 8.55
C SER A 100 3.55 -2.02 8.30
N GLY A 101 3.50 -1.18 9.32
CA GLY A 101 3.87 0.21 9.19
C GLY A 101 3.72 0.99 10.48
N LYS A 102 4.23 2.23 10.51
CA LYS A 102 4.05 3.18 11.60
C LYS A 102 3.07 4.26 11.17
N ALA A 103 2.27 4.77 12.11
CA ALA A 103 1.21 5.75 11.85
C ALA A 103 0.35 5.36 10.63
N ASN A 104 0.27 6.20 9.60
CA ASN A 104 -0.49 5.93 8.38
C ASN A 104 0.21 4.97 7.40
N GLY A 105 1.46 4.59 7.67
CA GLY A 105 2.26 3.72 6.80
C GLY A 105 1.58 2.40 6.45
N VAL A 106 0.77 1.82 7.35
CA VAL A 106 0.01 0.59 7.06
C VAL A 106 -0.93 0.78 5.87
N VAL A 107 -1.62 1.94 5.77
CA VAL A 107 -2.49 2.26 4.63
C VAL A 107 -1.66 2.45 3.37
N TYR A 108 -0.52 3.13 3.48
CA TYR A 108 0.40 3.34 2.35
C TYR A 108 0.98 2.02 1.84
N GLY A 109 1.24 1.06 2.73
CA GLY A 109 1.62 -0.30 2.34
C GLY A 109 0.53 -1.03 1.56
N ALA A 110 -0.73 -0.91 1.97
CA ALA A 110 -1.84 -1.50 1.22
C ALA A 110 -2.00 -0.86 -0.17
N VAL A 111 -1.88 0.47 -0.26
CA VAL A 111 -1.89 1.19 -1.54
C VAL A 111 -0.70 0.78 -2.42
N SER A 112 0.52 0.73 -1.88
CA SER A 112 1.70 0.30 -2.64
C SER A 112 1.57 -1.12 -3.18
N LEU A 113 0.95 -2.03 -2.42
CA LEU A 113 0.65 -3.38 -2.92
C LEU A 113 -0.27 -3.33 -4.14
N LEU A 114 -1.30 -2.49 -4.10
CA LEU A 114 -2.24 -2.34 -5.21
C LEU A 114 -1.58 -1.72 -6.44
N GLU A 115 -0.77 -0.68 -6.27
CA GLU A 115 -0.05 -0.02 -7.36
C GLU A 115 1.02 -0.93 -7.97
N ASP A 116 1.95 -1.41 -7.15
CA ASP A 116 3.18 -2.03 -7.64
C ASP A 116 2.99 -3.48 -8.10
N TYR A 117 2.02 -4.19 -7.52
CA TYR A 117 1.85 -5.63 -7.76
C TYR A 117 0.50 -6.01 -8.36
N LEU A 118 -0.53 -5.19 -8.21
CA LEU A 118 -1.87 -5.47 -8.74
C LEU A 118 -2.27 -4.54 -9.89
N GLY A 119 -1.41 -3.58 -10.27
CA GLY A 119 -1.60 -2.68 -11.41
C GLY A 119 -2.85 -1.81 -11.29
N VAL A 120 -3.10 -1.29 -10.09
CA VAL A 120 -4.20 -0.35 -9.84
C VAL A 120 -3.64 1.05 -9.78
N ASP A 121 -4.19 1.96 -10.59
CA ASP A 121 -3.93 3.40 -10.51
C ASP A 121 -5.22 4.13 -10.10
N TYR A 122 -5.11 5.10 -9.20
CA TYR A 122 -6.24 5.92 -8.75
C TYR A 122 -5.94 7.41 -8.94
N TRP A 123 -6.79 8.12 -9.67
CA TRP A 123 -6.58 9.52 -10.04
C TRP A 123 -7.45 10.51 -9.27
N GLY A 124 -8.42 10.03 -8.51
CA GLY A 124 -9.35 10.85 -7.73
C GLY A 124 -10.78 10.80 -8.25
N GLU A 125 -11.73 11.24 -7.43
CA GLU A 125 -13.16 11.29 -7.77
C GLU A 125 -13.73 9.96 -8.29
N ASN A 126 -13.23 8.83 -7.75
CA ASN A 126 -13.54 7.46 -8.18
C ASN A 126 -13.05 7.08 -9.59
N GLU A 127 -12.21 7.89 -10.21
CA GLU A 127 -11.52 7.54 -11.45
C GLU A 127 -10.29 6.69 -11.14
N TYR A 128 -10.25 5.50 -11.71
CA TYR A 128 -9.16 4.53 -11.52
C TYR A 128 -9.02 3.61 -12.73
N SER A 129 -7.82 3.04 -12.92
CA SER A 129 -7.61 1.93 -13.85
C SER A 129 -7.21 0.67 -13.11
N LEU A 130 -7.60 -0.45 -13.64
CA LEU A 130 -7.17 -1.78 -13.21
C LEU A 130 -7.45 -2.80 -14.31
N THR A 131 -6.73 -3.91 -14.27
CA THR A 131 -7.00 -5.06 -15.15
C THR A 131 -7.81 -6.10 -14.38
N LYS A 132 -8.95 -6.52 -14.94
CA LYS A 132 -9.75 -7.61 -14.37
C LYS A 132 -8.99 -8.92 -14.47
N SER A 133 -9.03 -9.71 -13.41
CA SER A 133 -8.43 -11.05 -13.36
C SER A 133 -9.14 -11.92 -12.34
N GLU A 134 -9.48 -13.13 -12.72
CA GLU A 134 -10.01 -14.13 -11.78
C GLU A 134 -8.93 -14.75 -10.88
N ASN A 135 -7.65 -14.43 -11.15
CA ASN A 135 -6.52 -14.93 -10.39
C ASN A 135 -5.66 -13.77 -9.89
N ILE A 136 -5.36 -13.75 -8.59
CA ILE A 136 -4.46 -12.80 -7.94
C ILE A 136 -3.42 -13.59 -7.16
N SER A 137 -2.19 -13.57 -7.66
CA SER A 137 -1.03 -14.24 -7.06
C SER A 137 0.10 -13.23 -6.89
N LEU A 138 0.72 -13.22 -5.72
CA LEU A 138 1.82 -12.33 -5.39
C LEU A 138 3.16 -13.09 -5.45
N PRO A 139 4.21 -12.46 -5.98
CA PRO A 139 5.56 -13.01 -5.95
C PRO A 139 6.15 -12.96 -4.53
N LEU A 140 7.41 -13.38 -4.40
CA LEU A 140 8.18 -13.05 -3.20
C LEU A 140 8.35 -11.52 -3.11
N ILE A 141 7.87 -10.94 -2.03
CA ILE A 141 7.97 -9.52 -1.72
C ILE A 141 8.69 -9.37 -0.38
N GLU A 142 9.74 -8.56 -0.39
CA GLU A 142 10.42 -8.04 0.78
C GLU A 142 10.69 -6.57 0.48
N LYS A 143 9.84 -5.67 0.94
CA LYS A 143 9.91 -4.24 0.65
C LYS A 143 9.75 -3.43 1.91
N VAL A 144 10.66 -2.48 2.11
CA VAL A 144 10.53 -1.40 3.09
C VAL A 144 10.56 -0.08 2.34
N ASP A 145 9.65 0.81 2.64
CA ASP A 145 9.62 2.15 2.08
C ASP A 145 9.28 3.18 3.16
N ASN A 146 9.97 4.30 3.07
CA ASN A 146 9.82 5.40 4.02
C ASN A 146 9.66 6.70 3.25
N PRO A 147 8.71 7.56 3.61
CA PRO A 147 8.53 8.84 2.93
C PRO A 147 9.78 9.72 3.11
N ALA A 148 10.23 10.33 2.01
CA ALA A 148 11.37 11.25 2.03
C ALA A 148 11.06 12.56 2.76
N PHE A 149 9.78 12.97 2.74
CA PHE A 149 9.30 14.21 3.34
C PHE A 149 8.16 13.93 4.31
N ARG A 150 8.17 14.61 5.46
CA ARG A 150 7.11 14.49 6.46
C ARG A 150 5.84 15.23 6.04
N TYR A 151 5.97 16.37 5.39
CA TYR A 151 4.86 17.19 4.92
C TYR A 151 4.61 16.96 3.43
N ARG A 152 3.39 16.54 3.11
CA ARG A 152 2.97 16.17 1.75
C ARG A 152 1.53 16.65 1.54
N GLN A 153 1.36 17.74 0.80
CA GLN A 153 0.06 18.41 0.64
C GLN A 153 -0.27 18.66 -0.82
N THR A 154 -1.54 18.67 -1.15
CA THR A 154 -2.09 19.24 -2.39
C THR A 154 -2.94 20.47 -2.11
N GLN A 155 -2.92 21.44 -3.01
CA GLN A 155 -3.82 22.60 -2.96
C GLN A 155 -5.12 22.40 -3.78
N CYS A 156 -5.29 21.27 -4.43
CA CYS A 156 -6.51 20.93 -5.15
C CYS A 156 -7.63 20.57 -4.16
N TYR A 157 -8.65 21.40 -4.06
CA TYR A 157 -9.76 21.18 -3.12
C TYR A 157 -10.55 19.89 -3.38
N ALA A 158 -10.80 19.54 -4.63
CA ALA A 158 -11.46 18.28 -4.98
C ALA A 158 -10.67 17.09 -4.43
N MET A 159 -9.35 17.08 -4.63
CA MET A 159 -8.47 16.02 -4.17
C MET A 159 -8.30 16.01 -2.63
N LYS A 160 -8.36 17.15 -1.97
CA LYS A 160 -8.34 17.22 -0.51
C LYS A 160 -9.54 16.53 0.15
N ASN A 161 -10.68 16.52 -0.51
CA ASN A 161 -11.91 15.90 -0.01
C ASN A 161 -12.05 14.43 -0.40
N ASP A 162 -11.21 13.93 -1.31
CA ASP A 162 -11.15 12.51 -1.67
C ASP A 162 -10.20 11.76 -0.73
N SER A 163 -10.77 10.99 0.19
CA SER A 163 -9.97 10.23 1.17
C SER A 163 -9.12 9.12 0.53
N ILE A 164 -9.61 8.50 -0.55
CA ILE A 164 -8.83 7.47 -1.26
C ILE A 164 -7.67 8.13 -1.99
N TYR A 165 -7.89 9.26 -2.65
CA TYR A 165 -6.82 10.03 -3.28
C TYR A 165 -5.73 10.43 -2.30
N LYS A 166 -6.11 10.91 -1.11
CA LYS A 166 -5.15 11.26 -0.04
C LYS A 166 -4.28 10.06 0.34
N TRP A 167 -4.86 8.89 0.54
CA TRP A 167 -4.11 7.66 0.84
C TRP A 167 -3.23 7.23 -0.33
N TRP A 168 -3.76 7.32 -1.56
CA TRP A 168 -3.04 6.92 -2.77
C TRP A 168 -1.78 7.75 -2.97
N ASN A 169 -1.90 9.06 -2.79
CA ASN A 169 -0.79 10.00 -2.93
C ASN A 169 0.00 10.21 -1.63
N ARG A 170 -0.28 9.43 -0.58
CA ARG A 170 0.39 9.48 0.72
C ARG A 170 0.43 10.89 1.29
N LEU A 171 -0.67 11.66 1.12
CA LEU A 171 -0.75 13.03 1.60
C LEU A 171 -0.84 13.07 3.12
N GLU A 172 0.00 13.90 3.74
CA GLU A 172 0.09 14.10 5.16
C GLU A 172 0.39 15.56 5.47
N GLU A 173 -0.41 16.15 6.35
CA GLU A 173 -0.30 17.55 6.75
C GLU A 173 -0.20 17.63 8.28
N PRO A 174 0.95 17.26 8.89
CA PRO A 174 1.09 17.34 10.33
C PRO A 174 1.03 18.80 10.80
N GLU A 175 0.17 19.07 11.78
CA GLU A 175 -0.08 20.43 12.29
C GLU A 175 1.19 21.16 12.75
N GLU A 176 2.12 20.41 13.32
CA GLU A 176 3.40 20.93 13.82
C GLU A 176 4.44 21.24 12.72
N ALA A 177 4.16 20.87 11.46
CA ALA A 177 5.14 21.09 10.36
C ALA A 177 5.45 22.57 10.13
N PHE A 178 4.50 23.44 10.43
CA PHE A 178 4.65 24.89 10.28
C PHE A 178 4.19 25.62 11.55
N ALA A 179 4.99 25.62 12.56
CA ALA A 179 4.85 26.35 13.82
C ALA A 179 3.51 27.10 14.00
N ALA A 180 2.47 26.43 14.47
CA ALA A 180 1.15 27.02 14.74
C ALA A 180 0.45 27.63 13.51
N GLY A 181 0.61 27.03 12.33
CA GLY A 181 -0.07 27.44 11.11
C GLY A 181 0.59 28.59 10.33
N TYR A 182 1.89 28.80 10.53
CA TYR A 182 2.68 29.77 9.77
C TYR A 182 3.10 29.24 8.38
N TRP A 183 2.17 28.79 7.57
CA TRP A 183 2.50 28.23 6.24
C TRP A 183 2.08 29.11 5.07
N VAL A 184 1.00 29.89 5.18
CA VAL A 184 0.57 30.91 4.21
C VAL A 184 -0.14 32.05 4.91
N HIS A 185 -0.18 33.25 4.29
CA HIS A 185 -0.87 34.43 4.78
C HIS A 185 -0.48 34.78 6.22
N THR A 186 0.81 34.79 6.51
CA THR A 186 1.33 34.88 7.87
C THR A 186 1.83 36.28 8.26
N PHE A 187 1.77 37.25 7.35
CA PHE A 187 2.22 38.64 7.65
C PHE A 187 1.49 39.23 8.85
N ASP A 188 0.18 39.06 8.92
CA ASP A 188 -0.64 39.59 10.03
C ASP A 188 -0.28 38.95 11.38
N LYS A 189 0.26 37.74 11.36
CA LYS A 189 0.71 37.01 12.55
C LYS A 189 2.12 37.41 12.97
N LEU A 190 2.98 37.79 11.99
CA LEU A 190 4.37 38.16 12.20
C LEU A 190 4.53 39.65 12.46
N LEU A 191 3.72 40.47 11.80
CA LEU A 191 3.69 41.92 11.89
C LEU A 191 2.25 42.39 12.08
N PRO A 192 1.71 42.34 13.32
CA PRO A 192 0.38 42.89 13.63
C PRO A 192 0.27 44.36 13.26
N ALA A 193 -0.84 44.76 12.66
CA ALA A 193 -1.08 46.13 12.19
C ALA A 193 -1.11 47.20 13.32
N GLU A 194 -1.06 46.80 14.56
CA GLU A 194 -1.12 47.64 15.76
C GLU A 194 0.26 47.87 16.40
N VAL A 195 1.34 47.87 15.63
CA VAL A 195 2.68 48.21 16.10
C VAL A 195 3.07 49.59 15.63
#